data_1a75abf854dc92aff7e9e1d0818216f0
#
_entry.id   1a75abf854dc92aff7e9e1d0818216f0
#
_cell.length_a   1.000
_cell.length_b   1.000
_cell.length_c   1.000
_cell.angle_alpha   90.00
_cell.angle_beta   90.00
_cell.angle_gamma   90.00
#
_symmetry.space_group_name_H-M   'P 1'
#
loop_
_entity.id
_entity.type
_entity.pdbx_description
1 polymer ?
#
loop_
_entity_poly.entity_id
_entity_poly.type
_entity_poly.pdbx_seq_one_letter_code
_entity_poly.pdbx_strand_id
1 'polypeptide(L)'
;MSKIGLCVNPMSGRDVRRLAARATNMTHEAKRDIVARIAAGADSVGVKDIFVMREPFRIASLALEHMKLRARVHILDAPIKNDSRDTEEGLRRFLEAGYETIVSLGGDGTNRAIVKSSSDIDLIPLSTGTNNVFPISVEPTLAGIVAGLNSFGRLTEIELKSRSKVIHI
;
A
#
# COMPACT_ATOMS: atom_id res chain seq x y z
N MET A 1 11.05 -6.14 -15.19
CA MET A 1 9.73 -6.77 -15.05
C MET A 1 8.88 -5.86 -14.21
N SER A 2 7.61 -5.66 -14.56
CA SER A 2 6.71 -4.76 -13.84
C SER A 2 6.24 -5.40 -12.54
N LYS A 3 6.51 -4.71 -11.44
CA LYS A 3 6.28 -5.21 -10.08
C LYS A 3 5.74 -4.09 -9.21
N ILE A 4 4.75 -4.38 -8.38
CA ILE A 4 4.25 -3.45 -7.38
C ILE A 4 4.17 -4.13 -6.01
N GLY A 5 4.39 -3.37 -4.95
CA GLY A 5 4.21 -3.81 -3.57
C GLY A 5 2.96 -3.19 -2.95
N LEU A 6 2.20 -3.99 -2.20
CA LEU A 6 1.05 -3.53 -1.41
C LEU A 6 1.36 -3.66 0.08
N CYS A 7 1.37 -2.54 0.77
CA CYS A 7 1.55 -2.45 2.21
C CYS A 7 0.21 -2.09 2.87
N VAL A 8 -0.40 -3.02 3.57
CA VAL A 8 -1.70 -2.81 4.22
C VAL A 8 -1.53 -2.75 5.73
N ASN A 9 -1.86 -1.61 6.34
CA ASN A 9 -1.94 -1.52 7.79
C ASN A 9 -3.32 -1.94 8.27
N PRO A 10 -3.46 -3.10 8.96
CA PRO A 10 -4.76 -3.60 9.39
C PRO A 10 -5.40 -2.70 10.46
N MET A 11 -4.59 -2.00 11.26
CA MET A 11 -5.06 -1.19 12.39
C MET A 11 -5.45 0.24 11.99
N SER A 12 -5.06 0.73 10.80
CA SER A 12 -5.43 2.07 10.36
C SER A 12 -6.95 2.25 10.25
N GLY A 13 -7.45 3.44 10.61
CA GLY A 13 -8.89 3.74 10.58
C GLY A 13 -9.72 3.08 11.68
N ARG A 14 -9.08 2.50 12.69
CA ARG A 14 -9.74 1.89 13.88
C ARG A 14 -9.46 2.67 15.17
N ASP A 15 -9.19 3.95 15.05
CA ASP A 15 -8.88 4.81 16.19
C ASP A 15 -10.13 5.04 17.08
N VAL A 16 -9.94 4.97 18.40
CA VAL A 16 -10.95 5.28 19.41
C VAL A 16 -11.58 6.67 19.20
N ARG A 17 -10.82 7.63 18.67
CA ARG A 17 -11.33 8.96 18.32
C ARG A 17 -12.47 8.94 17.30
N ARG A 18 -12.53 7.92 16.45
CA ARG A 18 -13.67 7.73 15.52
C ARG A 18 -14.97 7.39 16.24
N LEU A 19 -14.89 6.63 17.32
CA LEU A 19 -16.07 6.33 18.16
C LEU A 19 -16.62 7.61 18.79
N ALA A 20 -15.74 8.45 19.33
CA ALA A 20 -16.12 9.73 19.93
C ALA A 20 -16.70 10.72 18.89
N ALA A 21 -16.15 10.75 17.68
CA ALA A 21 -16.59 11.61 16.59
C ALA A 21 -17.77 11.04 15.78
N ARG A 22 -18.29 9.86 16.13
CA ARG A 22 -19.31 9.12 15.35
C ARG A 22 -18.91 8.92 13.88
N ALA A 23 -17.62 8.86 13.58
CA ALA A 23 -17.09 8.66 12.25
C ALA A 23 -17.10 7.17 11.88
N THR A 24 -17.31 6.87 10.60
CA THR A 24 -17.31 5.50 10.10
C THR A 24 -15.95 4.85 10.27
N ASN A 25 -15.89 3.68 10.91
CA ASN A 25 -14.68 2.88 11.00
C ASN A 25 -14.35 2.24 9.65
N MET A 26 -13.07 2.23 9.29
CA MET A 26 -12.59 1.47 8.15
C MET A 26 -12.53 -0.02 8.52
N THR A 27 -13.46 -0.81 8.01
CA THR A 27 -13.52 -2.25 8.26
C THR A 27 -12.44 -3.00 7.48
N HIS A 28 -12.14 -4.24 7.89
CA HIS A 28 -11.24 -5.11 7.12
C HIS A 28 -11.83 -5.43 5.74
N GLU A 29 -13.15 -5.57 5.64
CA GLU A 29 -13.85 -5.81 4.36
C GLU A 29 -13.69 -4.62 3.41
N ALA A 30 -13.89 -3.40 3.90
CA ALA A 30 -13.64 -2.20 3.10
C ALA A 30 -12.18 -2.13 2.60
N LYS A 31 -11.20 -2.53 3.43
CA LYS A 31 -9.81 -2.62 3.00
C LYS A 31 -9.58 -3.72 1.97
N ARG A 32 -10.27 -4.87 2.07
CA ARG A 32 -10.21 -5.93 1.05
C ARG A 32 -10.71 -5.43 -0.30
N ASP A 33 -11.84 -4.70 -0.32
CA ASP A 33 -12.36 -4.08 -1.54
C ASP A 33 -11.34 -3.14 -2.17
N ILE A 34 -10.72 -2.27 -1.37
CA ILE A 34 -9.67 -1.36 -1.83
C ILE A 34 -8.50 -2.14 -2.44
N VAL A 35 -8.00 -3.18 -1.75
CA VAL A 35 -6.90 -4.03 -2.25
C VAL A 35 -7.26 -4.70 -3.56
N ALA A 36 -8.46 -5.28 -3.65
CA ALA A 36 -8.94 -5.95 -4.85
C ALA A 36 -9.00 -4.99 -6.05
N ARG A 37 -9.48 -3.77 -5.84
CA ARG A 37 -9.57 -2.74 -6.89
C ARG A 37 -8.19 -2.23 -7.32
N ILE A 38 -7.25 -2.05 -6.40
CA ILE A 38 -5.85 -1.72 -6.73
C ILE A 38 -5.24 -2.83 -7.59
N ALA A 39 -5.39 -4.08 -7.18
CA ALA A 39 -4.85 -5.22 -7.91
C ALA A 39 -5.46 -5.35 -9.32
N ALA A 40 -6.78 -5.16 -9.44
CA ALA A 40 -7.45 -5.15 -10.73
C ALA A 40 -6.94 -4.03 -11.65
N GLY A 41 -6.76 -2.82 -11.10
CA GLY A 41 -6.19 -1.69 -11.83
C GLY A 41 -4.77 -1.98 -12.32
N ALA A 42 -3.91 -2.49 -11.48
CA ALA A 42 -2.54 -2.86 -11.83
C ALA A 42 -2.49 -3.99 -12.88
N ASP A 43 -3.33 -5.02 -12.72
CA ASP A 43 -3.43 -6.12 -13.66
C ASP A 43 -3.92 -5.65 -15.05
N SER A 44 -4.86 -4.69 -15.09
CA SER A 44 -5.42 -4.15 -16.33
C SER A 44 -4.38 -3.53 -17.24
N VAL A 45 -3.34 -2.92 -16.67
CA VAL A 45 -2.22 -2.31 -17.41
C VAL A 45 -1.04 -3.27 -17.62
N GLY A 46 -1.14 -4.51 -17.16
CA GLY A 46 -0.19 -5.58 -17.47
C GLY A 46 0.93 -5.79 -16.46
N VAL A 47 0.75 -5.37 -15.20
CA VAL A 47 1.65 -5.74 -14.11
C VAL A 47 1.80 -7.26 -14.03
N LYS A 48 3.03 -7.73 -13.84
CA LYS A 48 3.33 -9.17 -13.84
C LYS A 48 3.35 -9.77 -12.44
N ASP A 49 3.78 -9.00 -11.46
CA ASP A 49 3.94 -9.49 -10.09
C ASP A 49 3.39 -8.45 -9.09
N ILE A 50 2.48 -8.90 -8.23
CA ILE A 50 1.90 -8.12 -7.14
C ILE A 50 2.35 -8.76 -5.84
N PHE A 51 3.06 -8.01 -5.02
CA PHE A 51 3.55 -8.45 -3.73
C PHE A 51 2.74 -7.83 -2.61
N VAL A 52 2.31 -8.65 -1.68
CA VAL A 52 1.57 -8.22 -0.51
C VAL A 52 2.34 -8.61 0.75
N MET A 53 2.36 -7.72 1.72
CA MET A 53 2.88 -8.04 3.04
C MET A 53 1.91 -8.98 3.76
N ARG A 54 2.46 -9.96 4.45
CA ARG A 54 1.69 -10.76 5.39
C ARG A 54 1.31 -9.88 6.59
N GLU A 55 0.04 -9.90 6.94
CA GLU A 55 -0.48 -9.22 8.13
C GLU A 55 -1.48 -10.14 8.87
N PRO A 56 -1.74 -9.89 10.18
CA PRO A 56 -2.44 -10.86 11.05
C PRO A 56 -3.84 -11.22 10.57
N PHE A 57 -4.54 -10.31 9.92
CA PHE A 57 -5.94 -10.48 9.53
C PHE A 57 -6.10 -10.94 8.07
N ARG A 58 -4.98 -11.21 7.37
CA ARG A 58 -4.97 -11.69 5.99
C ARG A 58 -5.79 -10.83 5.03
N ILE A 59 -5.85 -9.51 5.27
CA ILE A 59 -6.70 -8.57 4.49
C ILE A 59 -6.33 -8.65 3.02
N ALA A 60 -5.04 -8.44 2.70
CA ALA A 60 -4.59 -8.43 1.32
C ALA A 60 -4.64 -9.81 0.68
N SER A 61 -4.20 -10.85 1.36
CA SER A 61 -4.22 -12.21 0.81
C SER A 61 -5.65 -12.71 0.54
N LEU A 62 -6.58 -12.48 1.47
CA LEU A 62 -7.99 -12.86 1.28
C LEU A 62 -8.67 -12.04 0.17
N ALA A 63 -8.29 -10.76 0.01
CA ALA A 63 -8.81 -9.94 -1.07
C ALA A 63 -8.44 -10.49 -2.46
N LEU A 64 -7.27 -11.10 -2.59
CA LEU A 64 -6.71 -11.55 -3.86
C LEU A 64 -6.91 -13.05 -4.13
N GLU A 65 -7.28 -13.84 -3.10
CA GLU A 65 -7.34 -15.31 -3.16
C GLU A 65 -8.23 -15.85 -4.29
N HIS A 66 -9.34 -15.18 -4.56
CA HIS A 66 -10.32 -15.63 -5.57
C HIS A 66 -10.36 -14.76 -6.83
N MET A 67 -9.46 -13.79 -6.94
CA MET A 67 -9.40 -12.93 -8.11
C MET A 67 -8.74 -13.65 -9.30
N LYS A 68 -9.35 -13.51 -10.46
CA LYS A 68 -8.76 -14.01 -11.73
C LYS A 68 -7.83 -12.94 -12.30
N LEU A 69 -6.64 -12.82 -11.74
CA LEU A 69 -5.60 -11.92 -12.20
C LEU A 69 -4.65 -12.63 -13.16
N ARG A 70 -4.12 -11.90 -14.14
CA ARG A 70 -2.99 -12.34 -14.99
C ARG A 70 -1.66 -12.19 -14.25
N ALA A 71 -1.60 -11.21 -13.33
CA ALA A 71 -0.48 -10.99 -12.44
C ALA A 71 -0.34 -12.13 -11.43
N ARG A 72 0.90 -12.51 -11.13
CA ARG A 72 1.21 -13.44 -10.04
C ARG A 72 1.15 -12.70 -8.72
N VAL A 73 0.44 -13.25 -7.76
CA VAL A 73 0.37 -12.71 -6.40
C VAL A 73 1.37 -13.44 -5.52
N HIS A 74 2.22 -12.68 -4.84
CA HIS A 74 3.23 -13.18 -3.93
C HIS A 74 2.96 -12.63 -2.52
N ILE A 75 2.87 -13.53 -1.54
CA ILE A 75 2.74 -13.15 -0.14
C ILE A 75 4.13 -13.21 0.49
N LEU A 76 4.63 -12.06 0.91
CA LEU A 76 5.91 -11.98 1.61
C LEU A 76 5.74 -12.46 3.04
N ASP A 77 6.36 -13.60 3.34
CA ASP A 77 6.34 -14.18 4.68
C ASP A 77 7.34 -13.45 5.58
N ALA A 78 6.83 -12.72 6.56
CA ALA A 78 7.61 -12.03 7.57
C ALA A 78 7.03 -12.34 8.95
N PRO A 79 7.87 -12.40 10.02
CA PRO A 79 7.37 -12.51 11.38
C PRO A 79 6.46 -11.33 11.73
N ILE A 80 5.27 -11.61 12.26
CA ILE A 80 4.30 -10.58 12.63
C ILE A 80 4.52 -10.21 14.09
N LYS A 81 4.82 -8.94 14.35
CA LYS A 81 5.05 -8.36 15.67
C LYS A 81 3.89 -7.47 16.14
N ASN A 82 2.98 -7.12 15.21
CA ASN A 82 1.83 -6.22 15.41
C ASN A 82 2.23 -4.78 15.77
N ASP A 83 3.33 -4.29 15.23
CA ASP A 83 3.78 -2.90 15.40
C ASP A 83 4.42 -2.34 14.11
N SER A 84 4.98 -1.14 14.19
CA SER A 84 5.59 -0.45 13.03
C SER A 84 6.74 -1.23 12.40
N ARG A 85 7.40 -2.12 13.15
CA ARG A 85 8.48 -2.98 12.64
C ARG A 85 8.00 -3.95 11.56
N ASP A 86 6.72 -4.32 11.58
CA ASP A 86 6.16 -5.17 10.51
C ASP A 86 6.16 -4.43 9.16
N THR A 87 5.84 -3.13 9.19
CA THR A 87 5.90 -2.26 7.99
C THR A 87 7.35 -2.08 7.52
N GLU A 88 8.27 -1.81 8.44
CA GLU A 88 9.70 -1.64 8.14
C GLU A 88 10.30 -2.92 7.53
N GLU A 89 10.02 -4.07 8.12
CA GLU A 89 10.50 -5.38 7.63
C GLU A 89 9.89 -5.75 6.27
N GLY A 90 8.59 -5.52 6.10
CA GLY A 90 7.91 -5.75 4.83
C GLY A 90 8.49 -4.90 3.71
N LEU A 91 8.74 -3.61 3.98
CA LEU A 91 9.35 -2.74 3.00
C LEU A 91 10.77 -3.19 2.65
N ARG A 92 11.59 -3.55 3.65
CA ARG A 92 12.94 -4.07 3.40
C ARG A 92 12.89 -5.25 2.42
N ARG A 93 11.96 -6.18 2.61
CA ARG A 93 11.77 -7.32 1.71
C ARG A 93 11.29 -6.93 0.32
N PHE A 94 10.42 -5.93 0.23
CA PHE A 94 10.04 -5.37 -1.07
C PHE A 94 11.26 -4.85 -1.83
N LEU A 95 12.10 -4.06 -1.17
CA LEU A 95 13.31 -3.49 -1.78
C LEU A 95 14.33 -4.56 -2.17
N GLU A 96 14.58 -5.55 -1.30
CA GLU A 96 15.45 -6.68 -1.61
C GLU A 96 14.97 -7.50 -2.82
N ALA A 97 13.66 -7.58 -3.00
CA ALA A 97 13.06 -8.22 -4.17
C ALA A 97 13.00 -7.30 -5.41
N GLY A 98 13.52 -6.06 -5.32
CA GLY A 98 13.59 -5.10 -6.42
C GLY A 98 12.26 -4.42 -6.73
N TYR A 99 11.46 -4.12 -5.70
CA TYR A 99 10.21 -3.34 -5.82
C TYR A 99 10.47 -1.91 -5.40
N GLU A 100 10.23 -0.97 -6.29
CA GLU A 100 10.41 0.46 -6.07
C GLU A 100 9.06 1.19 -5.98
N THR A 101 8.00 0.63 -6.58
CA THR A 101 6.65 1.19 -6.55
C THR A 101 5.82 0.50 -5.48
N ILE A 102 5.45 1.25 -4.45
CA ILE A 102 4.70 0.78 -3.29
C ILE A 102 3.36 1.52 -3.20
N VAL A 103 2.27 0.77 -3.05
CA VAL A 103 0.97 1.33 -2.68
C VAL A 103 0.74 1.03 -1.20
N SER A 104 0.57 2.05 -0.38
CA SER A 104 0.28 1.88 1.05
C SER A 104 -1.18 2.17 1.37
N LEU A 105 -1.80 1.30 2.16
CA LEU A 105 -3.10 1.51 2.78
C LEU A 105 -2.89 1.78 4.26
N GLY A 106 -2.86 3.05 4.63
CA GLY A 106 -2.54 3.43 6.00
C GLY A 106 -2.81 4.89 6.31
N GLY A 107 -2.26 5.34 7.42
CA GLY A 107 -2.22 6.74 7.83
C GLY A 107 -0.79 7.30 7.79
N ASP A 108 -0.62 8.52 8.31
CA ASP A 108 0.70 9.17 8.41
C ASP A 108 1.75 8.30 9.10
N GLY A 109 1.36 7.58 10.17
CA GLY A 109 2.25 6.67 10.89
C GLY A 109 2.77 5.51 10.03
N THR A 110 1.93 4.94 9.18
CA THR A 110 2.32 3.87 8.23
C THR A 110 3.33 4.41 7.21
N ASN A 111 3.02 5.55 6.61
CA ASN A 111 3.88 6.16 5.60
C ASN A 111 5.22 6.62 6.20
N ARG A 112 5.22 7.12 7.44
CA ARG A 112 6.45 7.44 8.17
C ARG A 112 7.33 6.20 8.38
N ALA A 113 6.75 5.04 8.74
CA ALA A 113 7.50 3.80 8.90
C ALA A 113 8.10 3.34 7.56
N ILE A 114 7.36 3.51 6.46
CA ILE A 114 7.83 3.22 5.11
C ILE A 114 9.05 4.08 4.75
N VAL A 115 8.93 5.41 4.83
CA VAL A 115 10.01 6.31 4.40
C VAL A 115 11.22 6.30 5.35
N LYS A 116 11.04 5.86 6.60
CA LYS A 116 12.14 5.64 7.53
C LYS A 116 13.05 4.50 7.07
N SER A 117 12.50 3.48 6.45
CA SER A 117 13.26 2.33 5.95
C SER A 117 13.91 2.62 4.57
N SER A 118 13.28 3.46 3.75
CA SER A 118 13.84 3.93 2.48
C SER A 118 13.15 5.22 2.05
N SER A 119 13.97 6.22 1.71
CA SER A 119 13.49 7.51 1.17
C SER A 119 13.44 7.53 -0.37
N ASP A 120 14.01 6.52 -1.01
CA ASP A 120 14.11 6.46 -2.49
C ASP A 120 13.15 5.38 -3.03
N ILE A 121 11.86 5.61 -2.82
CA ILE A 121 10.78 4.76 -3.29
C ILE A 121 9.68 5.60 -3.93
N ASP A 122 9.01 5.04 -4.91
CA ASP A 122 7.79 5.61 -5.47
C ASP A 122 6.59 5.15 -4.62
N LEU A 123 6.06 6.05 -3.80
CA LEU A 123 4.99 5.77 -2.86
C LEU A 123 3.65 6.36 -3.32
N ILE A 124 2.63 5.51 -3.39
CA ILE A 124 1.24 5.92 -3.60
C ILE A 124 0.49 5.71 -2.28
N PRO A 125 0.33 6.77 -1.45
CA PRO A 125 -0.23 6.65 -0.12
C PRO A 125 -1.74 6.81 -0.12
N LEU A 126 -2.50 5.71 0.01
CA LEU A 126 -3.95 5.75 0.15
C LEU A 126 -4.35 5.90 1.61
N SER A 127 -5.22 6.88 1.86
CA SER A 127 -5.73 7.16 3.18
C SER A 127 -6.73 6.11 3.64
N THR A 128 -6.37 5.38 4.69
CA THR A 128 -7.29 4.51 5.45
C THR A 128 -7.29 4.86 6.95
N GLY A 129 -6.56 5.90 7.31
CA GLY A 129 -6.47 6.44 8.67
C GLY A 129 -7.55 7.48 8.98
N THR A 130 -7.51 8.03 10.20
CA THR A 130 -8.54 8.94 10.70
C THR A 130 -8.24 10.40 10.40
N ASN A 131 -7.06 10.86 10.76
CA ASN A 131 -6.59 12.24 10.59
C ASN A 131 -5.26 12.19 9.87
N ASN A 132 -5.31 12.22 8.54
CA ASN A 132 -4.12 12.09 7.72
C ASN A 132 -3.81 13.41 7.02
N VAL A 133 -2.54 13.76 6.98
CA VAL A 133 -2.03 14.92 6.24
C VAL A 133 -1.38 14.49 4.94
N PHE A 134 -0.61 13.40 4.98
CA PHE A 134 0.18 12.94 3.84
C PHE A 134 -0.61 12.01 2.90
N PRO A 135 -1.29 10.94 3.39
CA PRO A 135 -2.04 10.04 2.50
C PRO A 135 -3.24 10.74 1.86
N ILE A 136 -3.48 10.38 0.61
CA ILE A 136 -4.55 10.96 -0.20
C ILE A 136 -5.77 10.04 -0.28
N SER A 137 -6.93 10.64 -0.55
CA SER A 137 -8.13 9.90 -0.92
C SER A 137 -8.22 9.87 -2.45
N VAL A 138 -8.01 8.70 -3.02
CA VAL A 138 -8.06 8.48 -4.46
C VAL A 138 -8.82 7.20 -4.75
N GLU A 139 -9.39 7.10 -5.93
CA GLU A 139 -10.08 5.90 -6.37
C GLU A 139 -9.07 4.74 -6.49
N PRO A 140 -9.33 3.59 -5.81
CA PRO A 140 -8.35 2.51 -5.69
C PRO A 140 -7.91 1.88 -7.04
N THR A 141 -8.83 1.77 -8.01
CA THR A 141 -8.49 1.22 -9.32
C THR A 141 -7.50 2.13 -10.05
N LEU A 142 -7.71 3.45 -9.97
CA LEU A 142 -6.79 4.43 -10.53
C LEU A 142 -5.42 4.36 -9.85
N ALA A 143 -5.38 4.21 -8.54
CA ALA A 143 -4.12 4.01 -7.82
C ALA A 143 -3.35 2.78 -8.34
N GLY A 144 -4.06 1.68 -8.59
CA GLY A 144 -3.49 0.47 -9.19
C GLY A 144 -2.97 0.69 -10.60
N ILE A 145 -3.72 1.39 -11.45
CA ILE A 145 -3.29 1.76 -12.81
C ILE A 145 -2.00 2.61 -12.76
N VAL A 146 -1.99 3.65 -11.93
CA VAL A 146 -0.83 4.54 -11.78
C VAL A 146 0.38 3.76 -11.27
N ALA A 147 0.22 2.92 -10.24
CA ALA A 147 1.28 2.05 -9.73
C ALA A 147 1.83 1.13 -10.82
N GLY A 148 0.95 0.53 -11.61
CA GLY A 148 1.33 -0.32 -12.74
C GLY A 148 2.13 0.43 -13.79
N LEU A 149 1.62 1.56 -14.28
CA LEU A 149 2.30 2.38 -15.27
C LEU A 149 3.66 2.87 -14.77
N ASN A 150 3.76 3.26 -13.49
CA ASN A 150 5.01 3.66 -12.86
C ASN A 150 6.03 2.52 -12.86
N SER A 151 5.61 1.31 -12.51
CA SER A 151 6.48 0.12 -12.48
C SER A 151 7.06 -0.27 -13.85
N PHE A 152 6.49 0.26 -14.93
CA PHE A 152 7.03 0.14 -16.30
C PHE A 152 7.95 1.30 -16.70
N GLY A 153 8.14 2.30 -15.86
CA GLY A 153 8.83 3.54 -16.22
C GLY A 153 8.06 4.38 -17.27
N ARG A 154 6.75 4.19 -17.39
CA ARG A 154 5.91 4.90 -18.36
C ARG A 154 5.41 6.26 -17.85
N LEU A 155 5.55 6.51 -16.57
CA LEU A 155 5.24 7.82 -15.98
C LEU A 155 6.53 8.66 -16.00
N THR A 156 6.59 9.62 -16.89
CA THR A 156 7.72 10.55 -16.96
C THR A 156 7.71 11.48 -15.74
N GLU A 157 8.89 11.84 -15.24
CA GLU A 157 9.11 12.55 -13.98
C GLU A 157 8.44 13.94 -13.91
N ILE A 158 7.97 14.48 -15.03
CA ILE A 158 7.70 15.92 -15.14
C ILE A 158 6.36 16.36 -14.52
N GLU A 159 5.37 15.47 -14.39
CA GLU A 159 4.02 15.91 -14.00
C GLU A 159 3.32 15.07 -12.93
N LEU A 160 3.83 13.88 -12.59
CA LEU A 160 3.09 12.90 -11.79
C LEU A 160 3.77 12.52 -10.47
N LYS A 161 5.04 12.86 -10.29
CA LYS A 161 5.78 12.58 -9.06
C LYS A 161 6.19 13.89 -8.39
N SER A 162 5.90 14.02 -7.10
CA SER A 162 6.42 15.09 -6.26
C SER A 162 7.38 14.53 -5.22
N ARG A 163 8.51 15.21 -5.00
CA ARG A 163 9.39 14.91 -3.88
C ARG A 163 8.82 15.50 -2.60
N SER A 164 8.54 14.67 -1.63
CA SER A 164 8.12 15.11 -0.30
C SER A 164 9.32 15.25 0.62
N LYS A 165 9.31 16.26 1.48
CA LYS A 165 10.36 16.48 2.49
C LYS A 165 10.10 15.58 3.70
N VAL A 166 11.16 14.96 4.21
CA VAL A 166 11.14 14.27 5.49
C VAL A 166 11.83 15.16 6.51
N ILE A 167 11.14 15.46 7.60
CA ILE A 167 11.70 16.20 8.73
C ILE A 167 12.06 15.17 9.81
N HIS A 168 13.34 15.08 10.14
CA HIS A 168 13.83 14.29 11.27
C HIS A 168 13.87 15.20 12.50
N ILE A 169 13.18 14.80 13.56
CA ILE A 169 13.13 15.48 14.86
C ILE A 169 13.88 14.61 15.86
#